data_550d2842091c98f181c5a776c9e35b21
#
_entry.id   550d2842091c98f181c5a776c9e35b21
#
_cell.length_a   1.000
_cell.length_b   1.000
_cell.length_c   1.000
_cell.angle_alpha   90.00
_cell.angle_beta   90.00
_cell.angle_gamma   90.00
#
_symmetry.space_group_name_H-M   'P 1'
#
loop_
_entity.id
_entity.type
_entity.pdbx_description
1 polymer ?
#
loop_
_entity_poly.entity_id
_entity_poly.type
_entity_poly.pdbx_seq_one_letter_code
_entity_poly.pdbx_strand_id
1 'polypeptide(L)'
;MLDRPDGARLHWETSGSPSGRGALYLHGGPGGGLGKGGYRRVFDPERYRIVGFDQRGCGASTPWAIDDLEHLDTNTTDALIADIEALREHLGIDRWLVYGVSWGSTLALAYAQAHPERVTEVILLAVTSGARDEIDWITEGVGRIFPEAWAELATLVPPGERVVDAYARMLRDP
;
A
#
# COMPACT_ATOMS: atom_id res chain seq x y z
N MET A 1 8.86 14.85 7.32
CA MET A 1 8.52 13.68 8.15
C MET A 1 7.34 14.04 9.04
N LEU A 2 6.45 13.09 9.26
CA LEU A 2 5.34 13.21 10.22
C LEU A 2 5.55 12.15 11.31
N ASP A 3 5.76 12.59 12.54
CA ASP A 3 5.94 11.70 13.68
C ASP A 3 4.59 11.15 14.16
N ARG A 4 4.54 9.86 14.50
CA ARG A 4 3.36 9.18 15.01
C ARG A 4 3.55 8.81 16.48
N PRO A 5 2.46 8.71 17.28
CA PRO A 5 2.55 8.42 18.71
C PRO A 5 3.18 7.05 19.03
N ASP A 6 3.10 6.11 18.11
CA ASP A 6 3.67 4.76 18.20
C ASP A 6 5.14 4.66 17.80
N GLY A 7 5.79 5.80 17.51
CA GLY A 7 7.19 5.88 17.13
C GLY A 7 7.45 5.81 15.62
N ALA A 8 6.44 5.53 14.80
CA ALA A 8 6.61 5.59 13.36
C ALA A 8 6.82 7.05 12.90
N ARG A 9 7.64 7.22 11.85
CA ARG A 9 7.92 8.51 11.22
C ARG A 9 7.67 8.38 9.72
N LEU A 10 6.65 9.06 9.24
CA LEU A 10 6.20 8.96 7.86
C LEU A 10 6.92 9.98 6.98
N HIS A 11 7.56 9.50 5.94
CA HIS A 11 8.05 10.36 4.86
C HIS A 11 6.89 10.76 3.95
N TRP A 12 6.75 12.04 3.69
CA TRP A 12 5.75 12.57 2.77
C TRP A 12 6.31 13.72 1.93
N GLU A 13 5.69 13.94 0.80
CA GLU A 13 6.02 15.03 -0.10
C GLU A 13 4.77 15.60 -0.76
N THR A 14 4.84 16.87 -1.13
CA THR A 14 3.80 17.54 -1.90
C THR A 14 4.36 18.13 -3.18
N SER A 15 3.52 18.20 -4.20
CA SER A 15 3.82 18.87 -5.47
C SER A 15 2.56 19.42 -6.10
N GLY A 16 2.71 20.10 -7.24
CA GLY A 16 1.58 20.77 -7.91
C GLY A 16 1.16 22.07 -7.24
N SER A 17 -0.09 22.46 -7.41
CA SER A 17 -0.63 23.73 -6.93
C SER A 17 -0.86 23.70 -5.41
N PRO A 18 -0.22 24.58 -4.60
CA PRO A 18 -0.46 24.63 -3.16
C PRO A 18 -1.91 24.95 -2.77
N SER A 19 -2.63 25.65 -3.62
CA SER A 19 -4.06 25.99 -3.44
C SER A 19 -5.00 25.06 -4.22
N GLY A 20 -4.46 24.07 -4.91
CA GLY A 20 -5.22 23.10 -5.68
C GLY A 20 -6.03 22.14 -4.79
N ARG A 21 -6.95 21.42 -5.41
CA ARG A 21 -7.70 20.35 -4.72
C ARG A 21 -6.73 19.29 -4.21
N GLY A 22 -6.93 18.80 -3.00
CA GLY A 22 -6.12 17.71 -2.46
C GLY A 22 -6.22 16.44 -3.32
N ALA A 23 -5.08 15.79 -3.56
CA ALA A 23 -5.01 14.49 -4.21
C ALA A 23 -3.98 13.63 -3.48
N LEU A 24 -4.40 12.50 -2.93
CA LEU A 24 -3.56 11.54 -2.24
C LEU A 24 -3.20 10.40 -3.19
N TYR A 25 -1.92 10.05 -3.25
CA TYR A 25 -1.43 8.85 -3.92
C TYR A 25 -1.05 7.77 -2.91
N LEU A 26 -1.60 6.58 -3.08
CA LEU A 26 -1.31 5.38 -2.28
C LEU A 26 -0.57 4.35 -3.15
N HIS A 27 0.70 4.12 -2.83
CA HIS A 27 1.54 3.17 -3.55
C HIS A 27 1.16 1.71 -3.27
N GLY A 28 1.57 0.83 -4.17
CA GLY A 28 1.39 -0.60 -4.06
C GLY A 28 2.47 -1.31 -3.24
N GLY A 29 2.50 -2.60 -3.37
CA GLY A 29 3.36 -3.54 -2.66
C GLY A 29 2.50 -4.61 -1.99
N PRO A 30 2.27 -4.54 -0.66
CA PRO A 30 2.74 -3.53 0.32
C PRO A 30 4.25 -3.35 0.36
N GLY A 31 4.71 -2.16 0.79
CA GLY A 31 6.15 -1.90 0.95
C GLY A 31 6.86 -1.28 -0.27
N GLY A 32 6.13 -0.84 -1.31
CA GLY A 32 6.73 -0.32 -2.54
C GLY A 32 7.35 1.07 -2.46
N GLY A 33 6.81 1.96 -1.63
CA GLY A 33 7.25 3.36 -1.50
C GLY A 33 6.92 4.25 -2.71
N LEU A 34 7.23 5.53 -2.61
CA LEU A 34 6.99 6.54 -3.65
C LEU A 34 7.97 6.45 -4.83
N GLY A 35 9.10 5.77 -4.64
CA GLY A 35 10.13 5.63 -5.65
C GLY A 35 10.68 6.98 -6.12
N LYS A 36 10.86 7.13 -7.45
CA LYS A 36 11.38 8.36 -8.07
C LYS A 36 10.31 9.43 -8.35
N GLY A 37 9.13 9.34 -7.73
CA GLY A 37 8.06 10.33 -7.86
C GLY A 37 7.28 10.29 -9.18
N GLY A 38 7.35 9.19 -9.93
CA GLY A 38 6.63 9.02 -11.19
C GLY A 38 5.11 9.15 -11.07
N TYR A 39 4.57 8.88 -9.90
CA TYR A 39 3.15 8.98 -9.58
C TYR A 39 2.58 10.39 -9.80
N ARG A 40 3.39 11.44 -9.69
CA ARG A 40 2.96 12.84 -9.90
C ARG A 40 2.39 13.08 -11.30
N ARG A 41 2.80 12.27 -12.27
CA ARG A 41 2.41 12.41 -13.69
C ARG A 41 0.96 12.03 -13.99
N VAL A 42 0.29 11.33 -13.05
CA VAL A 42 -1.12 10.95 -13.22
C VAL A 42 -2.09 12.06 -12.82
N PHE A 43 -1.57 13.14 -12.26
CA PHE A 43 -2.35 14.30 -11.82
C PHE A 43 -1.99 15.54 -12.64
N ASP A 44 -2.97 16.42 -12.80
CA ASP A 44 -2.75 17.75 -13.34
C ASP A 44 -2.15 18.68 -12.25
N PRO A 45 -0.87 19.10 -12.37
CA PRO A 45 -0.22 19.88 -11.32
C PRO A 45 -0.75 21.30 -11.16
N GLU A 46 -1.51 21.82 -12.13
CA GLU A 46 -2.14 23.14 -12.02
C GLU A 46 -3.44 23.09 -11.19
N ARG A 47 -4.08 21.92 -11.15
CA ARG A 47 -5.38 21.72 -10.51
C ARG A 47 -5.30 21.07 -9.13
N TYR A 48 -4.27 20.26 -8.88
CA TYR A 48 -4.16 19.46 -7.68
C TYR A 48 -2.95 19.82 -6.82
N ARG A 49 -3.16 19.83 -5.51
CA ARG A 49 -2.10 19.67 -4.51
C ARG A 49 -1.87 18.19 -4.32
N ILE A 50 -0.85 17.67 -4.96
CA ILE A 50 -0.55 16.24 -5.03
C ILE A 50 0.24 15.86 -3.79
N VAL A 51 -0.26 14.90 -3.03
CA VAL A 51 0.36 14.37 -1.82
C VAL A 51 0.72 12.92 -2.04
N GLY A 52 1.96 12.56 -1.75
CA GLY A 52 2.42 11.19 -1.65
C GLY A 52 3.11 10.96 -0.32
N PHE A 53 3.03 9.77 0.22
CA PHE A 53 3.80 9.37 1.39
C PHE A 53 4.24 7.92 1.28
N ASP A 54 5.38 7.60 1.85
CA ASP A 54 5.81 6.24 2.06
C ASP A 54 5.04 5.67 3.26
N GLN A 55 4.30 4.59 3.03
CA GLN A 55 3.57 3.92 4.10
C GLN A 55 4.53 3.46 5.19
N ARG A 56 4.04 3.25 6.42
CA ARG A 56 4.88 2.76 7.51
C ARG A 56 5.63 1.48 7.12
N GLY A 57 6.85 1.34 7.60
CA GLY A 57 7.69 0.19 7.36
C GLY A 57 8.41 0.15 6.01
N CYS A 58 8.30 1.19 5.17
CA CYS A 58 8.93 1.17 3.85
C CYS A 58 9.40 2.55 3.35
N GLY A 59 10.11 2.54 2.23
CA GLY A 59 10.62 3.75 1.58
C GLY A 59 11.54 4.55 2.48
N ALA A 60 11.27 5.84 2.64
CA ALA A 60 11.98 6.74 3.55
C ALA A 60 11.26 6.89 4.91
N SER A 61 10.14 6.20 5.14
CA SER A 61 9.49 6.08 6.45
C SER A 61 10.28 5.16 7.37
N THR A 62 10.24 5.41 8.69
CA THR A 62 11.00 4.64 9.68
C THR A 62 10.13 4.28 10.91
N PRO A 63 10.45 3.18 11.64
CA PRO A 63 11.45 2.16 11.29
C PRO A 63 11.08 1.39 10.02
N TRP A 64 12.04 0.76 9.36
CA TRP A 64 11.75 -0.17 8.27
C TRP A 64 11.22 -1.48 8.83
N ALA A 65 10.27 -2.09 8.14
CA ALA A 65 9.67 -3.36 8.57
C ALA A 65 10.71 -4.47 8.77
N ILE A 66 11.77 -4.50 7.96
CA ILE A 66 12.85 -5.48 8.07
C ILE A 66 13.73 -5.25 9.31
N ASP A 67 13.82 -4.02 9.79
CA ASP A 67 14.63 -3.68 10.96
C ASP A 67 13.83 -3.76 12.28
N ASP A 68 12.50 -3.96 12.18
CA ASP A 68 11.57 -3.95 13.32
C ASP A 68 10.53 -5.09 13.22
N LEU A 69 11.02 -6.30 12.98
CA LEU A 69 10.17 -7.49 12.80
C LEU A 69 9.34 -7.83 14.06
N GLU A 70 9.82 -7.47 15.24
CA GLU A 70 9.12 -7.71 16.51
C GLU A 70 7.81 -6.92 16.61
N HIS A 71 7.70 -5.78 15.93
CA HIS A 71 6.51 -4.92 15.92
C HIS A 71 5.75 -4.95 14.59
N LEU A 72 6.03 -5.92 13.74
CA LEU A 72 5.39 -6.03 12.42
C LEU A 72 3.86 -6.18 12.52
N ASP A 73 3.37 -6.76 13.60
CA ASP A 73 1.95 -6.91 13.92
C ASP A 73 1.23 -5.57 14.16
N THR A 74 1.98 -4.49 14.43
CA THR A 74 1.42 -3.13 14.55
C THR A 74 1.17 -2.46 13.19
N ASN A 75 1.75 -2.99 12.11
CA ASN A 75 1.57 -2.47 10.75
C ASN A 75 0.27 -2.99 10.13
N THR A 76 -0.85 -2.59 10.70
CA THR A 76 -2.19 -3.00 10.30
C THR A 76 -2.83 -2.01 9.32
N THR A 77 -3.91 -2.44 8.65
CA THR A 77 -4.71 -1.56 7.81
C THR A 77 -5.27 -0.37 8.59
N ASP A 78 -5.72 -0.59 9.84
CA ASP A 78 -6.23 0.48 10.70
C ASP A 78 -5.14 1.52 11.04
N ALA A 79 -3.92 1.06 11.29
CA ALA A 79 -2.78 1.95 11.50
C ALA A 79 -2.46 2.80 10.26
N LEU A 80 -2.53 2.19 9.07
CA LEU A 80 -2.35 2.90 7.79
C LEU A 80 -3.47 3.92 7.52
N ILE A 81 -4.72 3.60 7.86
CA ILE A 81 -5.84 4.54 7.78
C ILE A 81 -5.62 5.72 8.73
N ALA A 82 -5.20 5.45 9.97
CA ALA A 82 -4.88 6.49 10.94
C ALA A 82 -3.70 7.37 10.49
N ASP A 83 -2.72 6.80 9.79
CA ASP A 83 -1.60 7.54 9.20
C ASP A 83 -2.07 8.50 8.10
N ILE A 84 -2.99 8.04 7.23
CA ILE A 84 -3.59 8.85 6.18
C ILE A 84 -4.34 10.05 6.79
N GLU A 85 -5.15 9.83 7.84
CA GLU A 85 -5.87 10.93 8.52
C GLU A 85 -4.91 11.91 9.19
N ALA A 86 -3.89 11.42 9.89
CA ALA A 86 -2.89 12.29 10.49
C ALA A 86 -2.15 13.15 9.46
N LEU A 87 -1.82 12.58 8.29
CA LEU A 87 -1.20 13.32 7.21
C LEU A 87 -2.15 14.37 6.62
N ARG A 88 -3.42 14.01 6.43
CA ARG A 88 -4.46 14.93 5.95
C ARG A 88 -4.60 16.13 6.88
N GLU A 89 -4.71 15.90 8.18
CA GLU A 89 -4.83 16.94 9.21
C GLU A 89 -3.57 17.79 9.30
N HIS A 90 -2.38 17.19 9.28
CA HIS A 90 -1.09 17.88 9.28
C HIS A 90 -0.98 18.85 8.10
N LEU A 91 -1.51 18.48 6.93
CA LEU A 91 -1.49 19.30 5.72
C LEU A 91 -2.64 20.30 5.63
N GLY A 92 -3.59 20.27 6.57
CA GLY A 92 -4.77 21.14 6.57
C GLY A 92 -5.70 20.88 5.38
N ILE A 93 -5.75 19.64 4.90
CA ILE A 93 -6.61 19.23 3.77
C ILE A 93 -7.93 18.70 4.35
N ASP A 94 -9.06 19.31 3.98
CA ASP A 94 -10.37 18.84 4.43
C ASP A 94 -10.79 17.55 3.75
N ARG A 95 -10.68 17.51 2.42
CA ARG A 95 -11.05 16.37 1.57
C ARG A 95 -10.10 16.25 0.40
N TRP A 96 -9.91 15.03 -0.10
CA TRP A 96 -9.04 14.77 -1.25
C TRP A 96 -9.58 13.69 -2.18
N LEU A 97 -9.12 13.72 -3.42
CA LEU A 97 -9.16 12.60 -4.33
C LEU A 97 -8.14 11.56 -3.83
N VAL A 98 -8.53 10.29 -3.78
CA VAL A 98 -7.64 9.17 -3.41
C VAL A 98 -7.34 8.32 -4.64
N TYR A 99 -6.06 8.19 -4.97
CA TYR A 99 -5.57 7.38 -6.09
C TYR A 99 -4.75 6.22 -5.54
N GLY A 100 -5.24 5.00 -5.69
CA GLY A 100 -4.59 3.78 -5.21
C GLY A 100 -4.14 2.85 -6.32
N VAL A 101 -2.95 2.26 -6.17
CA VAL A 101 -2.39 1.30 -7.13
C VAL A 101 -2.08 -0.03 -6.46
N SER A 102 -2.56 -1.15 -7.01
CA SER A 102 -2.32 -2.50 -6.47
C SER A 102 -2.76 -2.58 -4.99
N TRP A 103 -1.89 -2.95 -4.05
CA TRP A 103 -2.18 -2.86 -2.61
C TRP A 103 -2.75 -1.49 -2.21
N GLY A 104 -2.25 -0.40 -2.80
CA GLY A 104 -2.79 0.94 -2.58
C GLY A 104 -4.25 1.08 -2.99
N SER A 105 -4.77 0.25 -3.90
CA SER A 105 -6.20 0.23 -4.24
C SER A 105 -7.05 -0.39 -3.13
N THR A 106 -6.55 -1.43 -2.48
CA THR A 106 -7.17 -2.03 -1.28
C THR A 106 -7.22 -1.02 -0.13
N LEU A 107 -6.08 -0.35 0.13
CA LEU A 107 -5.99 0.68 1.16
C LEU A 107 -6.89 1.88 0.86
N ALA A 108 -6.99 2.31 -0.42
CA ALA A 108 -7.89 3.38 -0.84
C ALA A 108 -9.36 3.05 -0.58
N LEU A 109 -9.77 1.82 -0.85
CA LEU A 109 -11.13 1.34 -0.56
C LEU A 109 -11.40 1.30 0.94
N ALA A 110 -10.47 0.74 1.74
CA ALA A 110 -10.59 0.68 3.19
C ALA A 110 -10.68 2.09 3.81
N TYR A 111 -9.81 3.01 3.37
CA TYR A 111 -9.86 4.41 3.80
C TYR A 111 -11.16 5.11 3.42
N ALA A 112 -11.62 4.96 2.17
CA ALA A 112 -12.86 5.57 1.71
C ALA A 112 -14.12 5.04 2.44
N GLN A 113 -14.10 3.78 2.89
CA GLN A 113 -15.15 3.21 3.73
C GLN A 113 -15.11 3.73 5.16
N ALA A 114 -13.91 3.89 5.73
CA ALA A 114 -13.74 4.40 7.08
C ALA A 114 -14.02 5.92 7.19
N HIS A 115 -13.68 6.68 6.15
CA HIS A 115 -13.79 8.16 6.13
C HIS A 115 -14.43 8.67 4.83
N PRO A 116 -15.68 8.28 4.51
CA PRO A 116 -16.34 8.68 3.26
C PRO A 116 -16.49 10.21 3.13
N GLU A 117 -16.58 10.93 4.25
CA GLU A 117 -16.67 12.40 4.28
C GLU A 117 -15.35 13.08 3.90
N ARG A 118 -14.22 12.36 3.92
CA ARG A 118 -12.88 12.87 3.59
C ARG A 118 -12.48 12.60 2.13
N VAL A 119 -13.26 11.84 1.41
CA VAL A 119 -12.97 11.44 0.03
C VAL A 119 -13.90 12.15 -0.94
N THR A 120 -13.34 12.77 -1.97
CA THR A 120 -14.10 13.41 -3.04
C THR A 120 -14.28 12.45 -4.22
N GLU A 121 -13.24 11.76 -4.63
CA GLU A 121 -13.21 10.79 -5.71
C GLU A 121 -12.23 9.66 -5.37
N VAL A 122 -12.48 8.46 -5.90
CA VAL A 122 -11.58 7.31 -5.79
C VAL A 122 -11.17 6.86 -7.19
N ILE A 123 -9.86 6.75 -7.43
CA ILE A 123 -9.30 6.19 -8.65
C ILE A 123 -8.46 4.97 -8.25
N LEU A 124 -8.76 3.85 -8.86
CA LEU A 124 -8.10 2.58 -8.57
C LEU A 124 -7.43 2.03 -9.82
N LEU A 125 -6.17 1.67 -9.72
CA LEU A 125 -5.39 1.05 -10.78
C LEU A 125 -4.85 -0.31 -10.30
N ALA A 126 -4.88 -1.32 -11.17
CA ALA A 126 -4.51 -2.69 -10.82
C ALA A 126 -5.24 -3.14 -9.55
N VAL A 127 -6.56 -3.05 -9.60
CA VAL A 127 -7.45 -3.23 -8.44
C VAL A 127 -7.27 -4.61 -7.84
N THR A 128 -7.08 -4.64 -6.52
CA THR A 128 -7.20 -5.86 -5.72
C THR A 128 -8.07 -5.55 -4.50
N SER A 129 -9.03 -6.41 -4.24
CA SER A 129 -9.91 -6.31 -3.07
C SER A 129 -9.38 -7.08 -1.87
N GLY A 130 -8.39 -7.97 -2.08
CA GLY A 130 -7.93 -8.93 -1.09
C GLY A 130 -8.93 -10.06 -0.85
N ALA A 131 -9.92 -10.24 -1.71
CA ALA A 131 -10.86 -11.35 -1.64
C ALA A 131 -10.13 -12.70 -1.79
N ARG A 132 -10.66 -13.72 -1.12
CA ARG A 132 -10.00 -15.03 -1.06
C ARG A 132 -9.78 -15.66 -2.43
N ASP A 133 -10.73 -15.53 -3.33
CA ASP A 133 -10.64 -16.03 -4.70
C ASP A 133 -9.59 -15.30 -5.55
N GLU A 134 -9.39 -13.99 -5.34
CA GLU A 134 -8.30 -13.23 -5.95
C GLU A 134 -6.93 -13.72 -5.43
N ILE A 135 -6.82 -13.92 -4.11
CA ILE A 135 -5.60 -14.44 -3.50
C ILE A 135 -5.32 -15.85 -4.02
N ASP A 136 -6.30 -16.73 -4.01
CA ASP A 136 -6.17 -18.10 -4.50
C ASP A 136 -5.81 -18.12 -6.00
N TRP A 137 -6.36 -17.20 -6.80
CA TRP A 137 -5.99 -17.07 -8.19
C TRP A 137 -4.51 -16.67 -8.38
N ILE A 138 -4.04 -15.65 -7.68
CA ILE A 138 -2.66 -15.14 -7.80
C ILE A 138 -1.65 -16.16 -7.25
N THR A 139 -1.99 -16.85 -6.15
CA THR A 139 -1.04 -17.71 -5.42
C THR A 139 -1.05 -19.16 -5.85
N GLU A 140 -2.11 -19.62 -6.50
CA GLU A 140 -2.25 -21.02 -6.93
C GLU A 140 -2.74 -21.15 -8.38
N GLY A 141 -3.72 -20.32 -8.78
CA GLY A 141 -4.35 -20.40 -10.10
C GLY A 141 -3.43 -20.03 -11.25
N VAL A 142 -2.40 -19.24 -11.00
CA VAL A 142 -1.40 -18.79 -11.99
C VAL A 142 -0.63 -19.95 -12.63
N GLY A 143 -0.53 -21.09 -11.97
CA GLY A 143 0.06 -22.31 -12.51
C GLY A 143 -0.64 -22.84 -13.76
N ARG A 144 -1.91 -22.47 -13.99
CA ARG A 144 -2.63 -22.82 -15.24
C ARG A 144 -2.13 -22.02 -16.43
N ILE A 145 -1.57 -20.84 -16.21
CA ILE A 145 -1.02 -19.96 -17.26
C ILE A 145 0.45 -20.27 -17.50
N PHE A 146 1.20 -20.56 -16.43
CA PHE A 146 2.64 -20.81 -16.45
C PHE A 146 2.98 -22.17 -15.83
N PRO A 147 2.54 -23.31 -16.45
CA PRO A 147 2.63 -24.62 -15.80
C PRO A 147 4.06 -25.10 -15.57
N GLU A 148 5.00 -24.78 -16.46
CA GLU A 148 6.40 -25.17 -16.33
C GLU A 148 7.08 -24.46 -15.16
N ALA A 149 6.98 -23.12 -15.10
CA ALA A 149 7.53 -22.33 -14.01
C ALA A 149 6.85 -22.66 -12.67
N TRP A 150 5.54 -22.96 -12.70
CA TRP A 150 4.82 -23.37 -11.51
C TRP A 150 5.30 -24.73 -10.99
N ALA A 151 5.51 -25.70 -11.89
CA ALA A 151 6.03 -27.01 -11.50
C ALA A 151 7.42 -26.91 -10.86
N GLU A 152 8.30 -26.04 -11.39
CA GLU A 152 9.61 -25.77 -10.81
C GLU A 152 9.48 -25.17 -9.40
N LEU A 153 8.63 -24.16 -9.23
CA LEU A 153 8.36 -23.53 -7.93
C LEU A 153 7.81 -24.55 -6.92
N ALA A 154 6.91 -25.42 -7.34
CA ALA A 154 6.28 -26.44 -6.50
C ALA A 154 7.24 -27.58 -6.08
N THR A 155 8.39 -27.76 -6.72
CA THR A 155 9.36 -28.81 -6.34
C THR A 155 9.89 -28.68 -4.92
N LEU A 156 9.89 -27.47 -4.38
CA LEU A 156 10.36 -27.17 -3.02
C LEU A 156 9.26 -27.29 -1.96
N VAL A 157 8.04 -27.60 -2.39
CA VAL A 157 6.86 -27.64 -1.52
C VAL A 157 6.50 -29.06 -1.16
N PRO A 158 6.27 -29.41 0.12
CA PRO A 158 5.80 -30.73 0.51
C PRO A 158 4.49 -31.10 -0.18
N PRO A 159 4.29 -32.39 -0.54
CA PRO A 159 3.06 -32.84 -1.16
C PRO A 159 1.82 -32.50 -0.33
N GLY A 160 0.83 -31.86 -0.97
CA GLY A 160 -0.44 -31.50 -0.33
C GLY A 160 -0.44 -30.17 0.42
N GLU A 161 0.70 -29.47 0.52
CA GLU A 161 0.78 -28.10 1.04
C GLU A 161 0.56 -27.08 -0.09
N ARG A 162 -0.05 -25.94 0.22
CA ARG A 162 -0.16 -24.85 -0.74
C ARG A 162 1.20 -24.16 -0.92
N VAL A 163 1.53 -23.77 -2.15
CA VAL A 163 2.81 -23.14 -2.47
C VAL A 163 3.03 -21.87 -1.64
N VAL A 164 2.00 -21.02 -1.53
CA VAL A 164 2.09 -19.79 -0.76
C VAL A 164 2.36 -20.02 0.73
N ASP A 165 1.75 -21.05 1.32
CA ASP A 165 1.90 -21.35 2.75
C ASP A 165 3.30 -21.93 3.04
N ALA A 166 3.81 -22.81 2.17
CA ALA A 166 5.16 -23.34 2.26
C ALA A 166 6.22 -22.25 2.19
N TYR A 167 6.11 -21.36 1.21
CA TYR A 167 7.06 -20.24 1.07
C TYR A 167 6.96 -19.24 2.22
N ALA A 168 5.75 -18.93 2.72
CA ALA A 168 5.58 -18.08 3.89
C ALA A 168 6.25 -18.66 5.14
N ARG A 169 6.19 -20.00 5.31
CA ARG A 169 6.89 -20.70 6.39
C ARG A 169 8.41 -20.64 6.21
N MET A 170 8.93 -20.94 5.00
CA MET A 170 10.38 -20.88 4.70
C MET A 170 10.98 -19.49 4.91
N LEU A 171 10.20 -18.42 4.68
CA LEU A 171 10.65 -17.04 4.91
C LEU A 171 10.72 -16.66 6.40
N ARG A 172 9.93 -17.34 7.24
CA ARG A 172 9.91 -17.09 8.71
C ARG A 172 10.98 -17.90 9.44
N ASP A 173 11.28 -19.10 8.93
CA ASP A 173 12.26 -20.05 9.48
C ASP A 173 13.24 -20.46 8.36
N PRO A 174 14.19 -19.58 8.01
CA PRO A 174 15.16 -19.82 6.94
C PRO A 174 16.17 -20.91 7.26
#